data_a497fcefae58b8398a63507baafdabc0
#
_entry.id   a497fcefae58b8398a63507baafdabc0
#
_cell.length_a   1.000
_cell.length_b   1.000
_cell.length_c   1.000
_cell.angle_alpha   90.00
_cell.angle_beta   90.00
_cell.angle_gamma   90.00
#
_symmetry.space_group_name_H-M   'P 1'
#
loop_
_entity.id
_entity.type
_entity.pdbx_description
1 polymer ?
#
loop_
_entity_poly.entity_id
_entity_poly.type
_entity_poly.pdbx_seq_one_letter_code
_entity_poly.pdbx_strand_id
1 'polypeptide(L)'
;MKKLFCIILISFFKFNFAYSLIEVDITRGNLDPLPIAISPLYVDVNSENYKDIKVKELGDLISSVIEKNFLSTGLFNPLNKDAFIQKPDIAHLKPRFEDWRLITAQALVTGKILIKDNKLKVEFRLWDLAATQEMVALTFTTTPSNWRRVAHIISDKVYERLTGETGYFDTRIIYVSETGPRTQRVKKLAIMDQDGENTKYLTLGNELVLTPRFNPTNQLVTYMSYFRNLPRVYLLDIETGIQEVVGNFPGMTFAPRFSPDGKKIIMSFAKDGNSDIYTMDLESRLVEKITEDSSIDTSPSFSPDGKYICFNSDRSGLQQIYTMRSDGTGVKRISFGNGIYGTPVWSPRGDLIAFTKMRAGKFYIGVMRSDGTGERLLTENYYQEAPSWSPNGRLLVFYRETKTNKDGEGFSAKLWSIDITGYNERELQTQTDASDPSWSSLLSK
;
A
#
# COMPACT_ATOMS: atom_id res chain seq x y z
N MET A 1 8.96 -19.30 -83.36
CA MET A 1 9.90 -18.83 -82.28
C MET A 1 9.21 -17.77 -81.47
N LYS A 2 8.57 -18.11 -80.35
CA LYS A 2 7.92 -17.11 -79.43
C LYS A 2 8.84 -17.00 -78.21
N LYS A 3 9.43 -15.85 -77.98
CA LYS A 3 10.24 -15.55 -76.79
C LYS A 3 9.32 -15.19 -75.66
N LEU A 4 9.32 -16.01 -74.58
CA LEU A 4 8.63 -15.76 -73.34
C LEU A 4 9.49 -14.83 -72.45
N PHE A 5 9.00 -13.63 -72.18
CA PHE A 5 9.66 -12.65 -71.29
C PHE A 5 9.13 -12.90 -69.85
N CYS A 6 9.95 -13.46 -68.98
CA CYS A 6 9.63 -13.64 -67.54
C CYS A 6 9.97 -12.33 -66.83
N ILE A 7 8.96 -11.56 -66.40
CA ILE A 7 9.14 -10.40 -65.52
C ILE A 7 9.14 -10.92 -64.07
N ILE A 8 10.31 -10.88 -63.41
CA ILE A 8 10.44 -11.14 -61.98
C ILE A 8 10.04 -9.89 -61.23
N LEU A 9 8.85 -9.94 -60.59
CA LEU A 9 8.38 -8.88 -59.71
C LEU A 9 9.03 -9.06 -58.32
N ILE A 10 10.08 -8.28 -58.03
CA ILE A 10 10.71 -8.25 -56.72
C ILE A 10 9.85 -7.39 -55.82
N SER A 11 9.01 -8.06 -54.98
CA SER A 11 8.20 -7.43 -53.95
C SER A 11 9.11 -7.08 -52.77
N PHE A 12 9.41 -5.81 -52.60
CA PHE A 12 10.09 -5.31 -51.39
C PHE A 12 9.10 -5.38 -50.20
N PHE A 13 9.13 -6.47 -49.44
CA PHE A 13 8.52 -6.51 -48.12
C PHE A 13 9.32 -5.59 -47.19
N LYS A 14 8.78 -4.41 -46.90
CA LYS A 14 9.23 -3.61 -45.78
C LYS A 14 8.79 -4.35 -44.49
N PHE A 15 9.74 -5.06 -43.87
CA PHE A 15 9.56 -5.51 -42.49
C PHE A 15 9.52 -4.30 -41.59
N ASN A 16 8.31 -3.86 -41.23
CA ASN A 16 8.12 -2.97 -40.10
C ASN A 16 8.39 -3.83 -38.85
N PHE A 17 9.59 -3.69 -38.25
CA PHE A 17 9.81 -4.17 -36.90
C PHE A 17 8.89 -3.35 -35.98
N ALA A 18 7.77 -3.95 -35.56
CA ALA A 18 6.99 -3.42 -34.47
C ALA A 18 7.84 -3.65 -33.19
N TYR A 19 8.52 -2.62 -32.72
CA TYR A 19 9.13 -2.66 -31.40
C TYR A 19 7.99 -2.72 -30.38
N SER A 20 7.92 -3.81 -29.62
CA SER A 20 7.05 -3.86 -28.44
C SER A 20 7.51 -2.80 -27.46
N LEU A 21 6.57 -2.00 -26.96
CA LEU A 21 6.86 -1.05 -25.88
C LEU A 21 7.35 -1.81 -24.65
N ILE A 22 8.21 -1.16 -23.87
CA ILE A 22 8.75 -1.73 -22.62
C ILE A 22 7.63 -2.08 -21.66
N GLU A 23 7.65 -3.32 -21.16
CA GLU A 23 6.79 -3.82 -20.10
C GLU A 23 7.62 -4.62 -19.09
N VAL A 24 7.28 -4.51 -17.80
CA VAL A 24 7.93 -5.24 -16.71
C VAL A 24 7.06 -6.44 -16.34
N ASP A 25 7.60 -7.66 -16.48
CA ASP A 25 6.91 -8.87 -15.98
C ASP A 25 6.99 -8.93 -14.46
N ILE A 26 5.88 -8.74 -13.79
CA ILE A 26 5.76 -8.75 -12.33
C ILE A 26 5.31 -10.09 -11.74
N THR A 27 5.12 -11.10 -12.58
CA THR A 27 4.63 -12.43 -12.13
C THR A 27 5.71 -13.29 -11.49
N ARG A 28 6.98 -12.97 -11.74
CA ARG A 28 8.14 -13.69 -11.21
C ARG A 28 8.79 -12.91 -10.07
N GLY A 29 9.12 -13.60 -8.98
CA GLY A 29 9.69 -12.97 -7.79
C GLY A 29 11.18 -12.60 -7.86
N ASN A 30 11.90 -13.08 -8.88
CA ASN A 30 13.33 -12.77 -9.11
C ASN A 30 13.48 -12.27 -10.56
N LEU A 31 13.47 -10.96 -10.71
CA LEU A 31 13.61 -10.28 -12.00
C LEU A 31 14.91 -9.46 -11.99
N ASP A 32 15.54 -9.31 -13.14
CA ASP A 32 16.51 -8.26 -13.33
C ASP A 32 15.75 -6.93 -13.36
N PRO A 33 15.96 -6.03 -12.36
CA PRO A 33 15.21 -4.79 -12.28
C PRO A 33 15.44 -3.91 -13.52
N LEU A 34 14.38 -3.32 -14.07
CA LEU A 34 14.44 -2.47 -15.25
C LEU A 34 15.32 -1.23 -15.00
N PRO A 35 16.43 -1.02 -15.74
CA PRO A 35 17.24 0.20 -15.63
C PRO A 35 16.44 1.43 -16.11
N ILE A 36 16.16 2.35 -15.19
CA ILE A 36 15.39 3.56 -15.46
C ILE A 36 16.19 4.80 -15.07
N ALA A 37 16.26 5.77 -15.97
CA ALA A 37 16.84 7.08 -15.68
C ALA A 37 15.72 8.04 -15.23
N ILE A 38 15.94 8.72 -14.09
CA ILE A 38 15.03 9.73 -13.57
C ILE A 38 15.78 11.04 -13.53
N SER A 39 15.63 11.82 -14.61
CA SER A 39 16.28 13.14 -14.70
C SER A 39 15.72 14.07 -13.62
N PRO A 40 16.53 14.89 -12.94
CA PRO A 40 15.99 16.01 -12.20
C PRO A 40 15.03 16.81 -13.08
N LEU A 41 13.90 17.24 -12.53
CA LEU A 41 12.94 18.02 -13.31
C LEU A 41 13.48 19.44 -13.49
N TYR A 42 13.39 19.97 -14.70
CA TYR A 42 13.81 21.34 -14.98
C TYR A 42 12.92 22.35 -14.26
N VAL A 43 13.50 23.20 -13.44
CA VAL A 43 12.77 24.29 -12.79
C VAL A 43 12.82 25.53 -13.69
N ASP A 44 11.65 25.98 -14.17
CA ASP A 44 11.55 27.16 -15.04
C ASP A 44 12.13 28.40 -14.37
N VAL A 45 12.88 29.19 -15.12
CA VAL A 45 13.52 30.42 -14.61
C VAL A 45 12.53 31.49 -14.13
N ASN A 46 11.27 31.41 -14.61
CA ASN A 46 10.17 32.28 -14.18
C ASN A 46 9.46 31.78 -12.93
N SER A 47 9.95 30.72 -12.27
CA SER A 47 9.37 30.22 -11.04
C SER A 47 9.56 31.19 -9.88
N GLU A 48 8.46 31.49 -9.17
CA GLU A 48 8.44 32.34 -8.00
C GLU A 48 8.90 31.57 -6.75
N ASN A 49 9.49 32.29 -5.79
CA ASN A 49 9.79 31.72 -4.49
C ASN A 49 8.49 31.41 -3.71
N TYR A 50 8.51 30.33 -2.94
CA TYR A 50 7.36 29.95 -2.14
C TYR A 50 7.76 29.50 -0.74
N LYS A 51 7.40 30.30 0.27
CA LYS A 51 7.65 30.03 1.70
C LYS A 51 9.03 29.38 1.94
N ASP A 52 9.06 28.29 2.69
CA ASP A 52 10.26 27.53 3.06
C ASP A 52 10.70 26.51 2.00
N ILE A 53 10.05 26.48 0.82
CA ILE A 53 10.41 25.54 -0.25
C ILE A 53 11.61 26.11 -1.03
N LYS A 54 12.66 25.33 -1.10
CA LYS A 54 13.83 25.62 -1.93
C LYS A 54 13.51 25.34 -3.40
N VAL A 55 12.86 26.29 -4.05
CA VAL A 55 12.31 26.13 -5.41
C VAL A 55 13.35 25.65 -6.42
N LYS A 56 14.60 26.13 -6.33
CA LYS A 56 15.70 25.72 -7.23
C LYS A 56 16.08 24.24 -7.08
N GLU A 57 15.88 23.66 -5.89
CA GLU A 57 16.18 22.24 -5.59
C GLU A 57 14.97 21.33 -5.86
N LEU A 58 13.80 21.89 -6.17
CA LEU A 58 12.53 21.13 -6.25
C LEU A 58 12.56 20.04 -7.34
N GLY A 59 13.30 20.27 -8.43
CA GLY A 59 13.50 19.26 -9.48
C GLY A 59 14.22 18.02 -8.97
N ASP A 60 15.27 18.21 -8.17
CA ASP A 60 16.04 17.12 -7.54
C ASP A 60 15.21 16.44 -6.44
N LEU A 61 14.47 17.20 -5.65
CA LEU A 61 13.62 16.66 -4.58
C LEU A 61 12.53 15.75 -5.14
N ILE A 62 11.82 16.18 -6.18
CA ILE A 62 10.76 15.36 -6.83
C ILE A 62 11.38 14.09 -7.44
N SER A 63 12.47 14.22 -8.21
CA SER A 63 13.12 13.06 -8.82
C SER A 63 13.64 12.08 -7.78
N SER A 64 14.16 12.55 -6.64
CA SER A 64 14.63 11.67 -5.55
C SER A 64 13.50 10.90 -4.86
N VAL A 65 12.31 11.48 -4.73
CA VAL A 65 11.13 10.73 -4.24
C VAL A 65 10.73 9.65 -5.24
N ILE A 66 10.70 9.95 -6.54
CA ILE A 66 10.39 8.97 -7.60
C ILE A 66 11.40 7.81 -7.58
N GLU A 67 12.70 8.12 -7.46
CA GLU A 67 13.77 7.11 -7.34
C GLU A 67 13.55 6.19 -6.13
N LYS A 68 13.30 6.75 -4.95
CA LYS A 68 13.02 5.98 -3.73
C LYS A 68 11.79 5.09 -3.90
N ASN A 69 10.72 5.61 -4.51
CA ASN A 69 9.53 4.83 -4.80
C ASN A 69 9.86 3.61 -5.67
N PHE A 70 10.61 3.80 -6.75
CA PHE A 70 10.95 2.71 -7.67
C PHE A 70 11.91 1.70 -7.06
N LEU A 71 12.94 2.15 -6.35
CA LEU A 71 13.83 1.26 -5.59
C LEU A 71 13.04 0.39 -4.61
N SER A 72 12.01 0.96 -4.00
CA SER A 72 11.18 0.25 -3.02
C SER A 72 10.38 -0.90 -3.61
N THR A 73 10.17 -0.94 -4.92
CA THR A 73 9.42 -2.00 -5.60
C THR A 73 10.26 -3.26 -5.87
N GLY A 74 11.58 -3.12 -5.97
CA GLY A 74 12.46 -4.17 -6.48
C GLY A 74 12.31 -4.49 -7.97
N LEU A 75 11.42 -3.79 -8.69
CA LEU A 75 11.16 -3.99 -10.13
C LEU A 75 11.98 -3.06 -11.01
N PHE A 76 12.48 -1.98 -10.45
CA PHE A 76 13.23 -0.94 -11.17
C PHE A 76 14.60 -0.73 -10.54
N ASN A 77 15.56 -0.38 -11.38
CA ASN A 77 16.89 0.03 -10.99
C ASN A 77 17.15 1.48 -11.44
N PRO A 78 16.82 2.50 -10.62
CA PRO A 78 17.15 3.89 -10.91
C PRO A 78 18.66 4.07 -11.08
N LEU A 79 19.05 4.68 -12.19
CA LEU A 79 20.46 4.91 -12.52
C LEU A 79 21.02 6.12 -11.77
N ASN A 80 22.32 6.06 -11.43
CA ASN A 80 23.00 7.16 -10.75
C ASN A 80 23.00 8.42 -11.62
N LYS A 81 22.55 9.55 -11.06
CA LYS A 81 22.49 10.86 -11.71
C LYS A 81 23.85 11.37 -12.18
N ASP A 82 24.95 10.98 -11.53
CA ASP A 82 26.29 11.37 -11.93
C ASP A 82 26.69 10.82 -13.32
N ALA A 83 26.01 9.78 -13.79
CA ALA A 83 26.20 9.23 -15.13
C ALA A 83 25.44 9.99 -16.23
N PHE A 84 24.57 10.95 -15.87
CA PHE A 84 23.71 11.62 -16.85
C PHE A 84 24.49 12.63 -17.68
N ILE A 85 24.56 12.39 -18.99
CA ILE A 85 25.28 13.24 -19.95
C ILE A 85 24.46 14.49 -20.27
N GLN A 86 23.14 14.34 -20.38
CA GLN A 86 22.24 15.41 -20.78
C GLN A 86 21.67 16.11 -19.55
N LYS A 87 21.77 17.46 -19.51
CA LYS A 87 21.25 18.28 -18.42
C LYS A 87 19.71 18.41 -18.50
N PRO A 88 19.05 18.67 -17.36
CA PRO A 88 17.58 18.77 -17.28
C PRO A 88 16.96 19.85 -18.17
N ASP A 89 17.62 20.99 -18.33
CA ASP A 89 17.18 22.13 -19.16
C ASP A 89 17.02 21.78 -20.65
N ILE A 90 17.71 20.74 -21.11
CA ILE A 90 17.60 20.23 -22.47
C ILE A 90 16.73 18.98 -22.51
N ALA A 91 16.92 18.05 -21.56
CA ALA A 91 16.23 16.76 -21.53
C ALA A 91 14.69 16.88 -21.43
N HIS A 92 14.17 17.93 -20.77
CA HIS A 92 12.72 18.13 -20.63
C HIS A 92 12.02 18.50 -21.96
N LEU A 93 12.73 19.05 -22.93
CA LEU A 93 12.17 19.39 -24.25
C LEU A 93 12.07 18.14 -25.14
N LYS A 94 13.19 17.58 -25.49
CA LYS A 94 13.32 16.31 -26.22
C LYS A 94 14.65 15.66 -25.86
N PRO A 95 14.66 14.44 -25.29
CA PRO A 95 15.91 13.78 -24.95
C PRO A 95 16.70 13.37 -26.18
N ARG A 96 18.01 13.43 -26.07
CA ARG A 96 18.92 12.79 -27.01
C ARG A 96 19.05 11.32 -26.62
N PHE A 97 18.27 10.46 -27.23
CA PHE A 97 18.11 9.06 -26.86
C PHE A 97 19.43 8.29 -26.77
N GLU A 98 20.39 8.60 -27.62
CA GLU A 98 21.72 7.96 -27.63
C GLU A 98 22.47 8.16 -26.30
N ASP A 99 22.45 9.37 -25.74
CA ASP A 99 23.16 9.70 -24.50
C ASP A 99 22.63 8.82 -23.33
N TRP A 100 21.33 8.53 -23.31
CA TRP A 100 20.70 7.72 -22.28
C TRP A 100 20.90 6.21 -22.49
N ARG A 101 21.00 5.76 -23.76
CA ARG A 101 21.34 4.38 -24.10
C ARG A 101 22.76 4.02 -23.73
N LEU A 102 23.71 4.96 -23.87
CA LEU A 102 25.12 4.76 -23.47
C LEU A 102 25.25 4.39 -21.99
N ILE A 103 24.39 4.89 -21.14
CA ILE A 103 24.34 4.53 -19.69
C ILE A 103 23.41 3.36 -19.39
N THR A 104 22.99 2.60 -20.40
CA THR A 104 22.14 1.41 -20.29
C THR A 104 20.70 1.66 -19.83
N ALA A 105 20.22 2.90 -19.81
CA ALA A 105 18.84 3.19 -19.50
C ALA A 105 17.89 2.58 -20.54
N GLN A 106 16.80 1.98 -20.09
CA GLN A 106 15.73 1.47 -20.95
C GLN A 106 14.53 2.42 -20.97
N ALA A 107 14.22 3.02 -19.84
CA ALA A 107 13.19 4.05 -19.70
C ALA A 107 13.78 5.34 -19.13
N LEU A 108 13.16 6.48 -19.46
CA LEU A 108 13.59 7.79 -18.97
C LEU A 108 12.40 8.63 -18.54
N VAL A 109 12.46 9.18 -17.33
CA VAL A 109 11.52 10.18 -16.82
C VAL A 109 12.17 11.56 -16.94
N THR A 110 11.48 12.50 -17.61
CA THR A 110 11.86 13.91 -17.70
C THR A 110 10.69 14.80 -17.34
N GLY A 111 10.92 16.07 -17.07
CA GLY A 111 9.82 16.99 -16.78
C GLY A 111 10.27 18.42 -16.51
N LYS A 112 9.25 19.27 -16.28
CA LYS A 112 9.41 20.71 -16.05
C LYS A 112 8.51 21.15 -14.88
N ILE A 113 9.02 22.07 -14.10
CA ILE A 113 8.33 22.67 -12.95
C ILE A 113 8.20 24.17 -13.18
N LEU A 114 7.01 24.71 -12.90
CA LEU A 114 6.74 26.14 -12.84
C LEU A 114 5.93 26.45 -11.58
N ILE A 115 6.41 27.38 -10.76
CA ILE A 115 5.64 27.97 -9.65
C ILE A 115 5.27 29.39 -10.04
N LYS A 116 3.97 29.66 -10.14
CA LYS A 116 3.42 30.97 -10.44
C LYS A 116 2.05 31.14 -9.79
N ASP A 117 1.75 32.35 -9.32
CA ASP A 117 0.46 32.70 -8.69
C ASP A 117 0.05 31.69 -7.59
N ASN A 118 0.99 31.32 -6.72
CA ASN A 118 0.78 30.32 -5.65
C ASN A 118 0.36 28.93 -6.14
N LYS A 119 0.65 28.59 -7.40
CA LYS A 119 0.37 27.29 -8.02
C LYS A 119 1.66 26.63 -8.47
N LEU A 120 1.77 25.33 -8.19
CA LEU A 120 2.80 24.45 -8.71
C LEU A 120 2.24 23.72 -9.94
N LYS A 121 2.86 23.94 -11.09
CA LYS A 121 2.61 23.18 -12.31
C LYS A 121 3.79 22.25 -12.55
N VAL A 122 3.55 20.96 -12.69
CA VAL A 122 4.55 19.93 -13.01
C VAL A 122 4.13 19.22 -14.28
N GLU A 123 4.96 19.29 -15.29
CA GLU A 123 4.85 18.53 -16.53
C GLU A 123 5.86 17.38 -16.47
N PHE A 124 5.45 16.15 -16.74
CA PHE A 124 6.39 15.04 -16.86
C PHE A 124 6.13 14.21 -18.11
N ARG A 125 7.18 13.53 -18.56
CA ARG A 125 7.14 12.59 -19.68
C ARG A 125 7.90 11.33 -19.32
N LEU A 126 7.37 10.19 -19.76
CA LEU A 126 8.04 8.90 -19.75
C LEU A 126 8.39 8.52 -21.19
N TRP A 127 9.62 8.15 -21.41
CA TRP A 127 10.16 7.77 -22.71
C TRP A 127 10.60 6.31 -22.73
N ASP A 128 10.27 5.60 -23.80
CA ASP A 128 10.91 4.35 -24.19
C ASP A 128 12.17 4.67 -25.00
N LEU A 129 13.33 4.31 -24.47
CA LEU A 129 14.59 4.66 -25.09
C LEU A 129 14.97 3.74 -26.26
N ALA A 130 14.47 2.50 -26.28
CA ALA A 130 14.66 1.57 -27.39
C ALA A 130 13.79 1.96 -28.59
N ALA A 131 12.49 2.18 -28.35
CA ALA A 131 11.54 2.61 -29.37
C ALA A 131 11.67 4.09 -29.75
N THR A 132 12.44 4.91 -28.99
CA THR A 132 12.57 6.36 -29.15
C THR A 132 11.23 7.09 -29.13
N GLN A 133 10.32 6.64 -28.27
CA GLN A 133 8.93 7.08 -28.26
C GLN A 133 8.50 7.58 -26.87
N GLU A 134 7.67 8.63 -26.86
CA GLU A 134 6.98 9.07 -25.66
C GLU A 134 5.86 8.07 -25.30
N MET A 135 5.90 7.55 -24.07
CA MET A 135 4.91 6.60 -23.55
C MET A 135 3.80 7.28 -22.77
N VAL A 136 4.12 8.34 -22.02
CA VAL A 136 3.21 9.11 -21.19
C VAL A 136 3.66 10.56 -21.17
N ALA A 137 2.71 11.50 -21.30
CA ALA A 137 2.92 12.92 -21.03
C ALA A 137 1.73 13.45 -20.25
N LEU A 138 1.95 13.95 -19.04
CA LEU A 138 0.90 14.50 -18.17
C LEU A 138 1.36 15.79 -17.49
N THR A 139 0.37 16.59 -17.11
CA THR A 139 0.56 17.84 -16.36
C THR A 139 -0.30 17.83 -15.12
N PHE A 140 0.30 18.20 -13.99
CA PHE A 140 -0.39 18.37 -12.71
C PHE A 140 -0.32 19.82 -12.26
N THR A 141 -1.40 20.31 -11.68
CA THR A 141 -1.45 21.66 -11.08
C THR A 141 -2.02 21.55 -9.68
N THR A 142 -1.28 22.06 -8.69
CA THR A 142 -1.66 22.00 -7.28
C THR A 142 -1.02 23.17 -6.51
N THR A 143 -1.13 23.20 -5.18
CA THR A 143 -0.36 24.13 -4.34
C THR A 143 1.08 23.63 -4.19
N PRO A 144 2.07 24.52 -4.07
CA PRO A 144 3.47 24.13 -3.94
C PRO A 144 3.77 23.20 -2.75
N SER A 145 3.02 23.30 -1.66
CA SER A 145 3.16 22.39 -0.50
C SER A 145 2.90 20.92 -0.82
N ASN A 146 2.18 20.64 -1.90
CA ASN A 146 1.85 19.26 -2.33
C ASN A 146 2.89 18.65 -3.28
N TRP A 147 4.07 19.24 -3.43
CA TRP A 147 5.09 18.79 -4.37
C TRP A 147 5.46 17.29 -4.21
N ARG A 148 5.51 16.81 -2.97
CA ARG A 148 5.83 15.42 -2.65
C ARG A 148 4.74 14.47 -3.15
N ARG A 149 3.47 14.84 -2.96
CA ARG A 149 2.33 14.10 -3.50
C ARG A 149 2.38 13.99 -5.02
N VAL A 150 2.78 15.07 -5.71
CA VAL A 150 2.97 15.04 -7.17
C VAL A 150 4.02 14.00 -7.58
N ALA A 151 5.13 13.88 -6.82
CA ALA A 151 6.14 12.84 -7.08
C ALA A 151 5.55 11.43 -6.95
N HIS A 152 4.70 11.18 -5.95
CA HIS A 152 4.01 9.89 -5.79
C HIS A 152 3.04 9.61 -6.95
N ILE A 153 2.25 10.61 -7.36
CA ILE A 153 1.33 10.46 -8.52
C ILE A 153 2.12 10.18 -9.82
N ILE A 154 3.26 10.84 -10.04
CA ILE A 154 4.14 10.53 -11.18
C ILE A 154 4.62 9.08 -11.09
N SER A 155 5.06 8.64 -9.91
CA SER A 155 5.49 7.25 -9.70
C SER A 155 4.37 6.26 -10.01
N ASP A 156 3.13 6.53 -9.59
CA ASP A 156 1.96 5.70 -9.91
C ASP A 156 1.74 5.61 -11.42
N LYS A 157 1.80 6.72 -12.14
CA LYS A 157 1.57 6.76 -13.59
C LYS A 157 2.65 6.05 -14.39
N VAL A 158 3.91 6.18 -13.97
CA VAL A 158 5.03 5.45 -14.57
C VAL A 158 4.95 3.95 -14.26
N TYR A 159 4.65 3.59 -13.00
CA TYR A 159 4.46 2.21 -12.58
C TYR A 159 3.33 1.55 -13.38
N GLU A 160 2.15 2.18 -13.43
CA GLU A 160 1.00 1.70 -14.19
C GLU A 160 1.33 1.46 -15.65
N ARG A 161 2.06 2.41 -16.28
CA ARG A 161 2.43 2.29 -17.70
C ARG A 161 3.43 1.18 -17.97
N LEU A 162 4.37 0.94 -17.06
CA LEU A 162 5.44 -0.05 -17.26
C LEU A 162 5.06 -1.46 -16.79
N THR A 163 4.11 -1.61 -15.85
CA THR A 163 3.73 -2.89 -15.27
C THR A 163 2.34 -3.36 -15.64
N GLY A 164 1.50 -2.46 -16.15
CA GLY A 164 0.06 -2.73 -16.37
C GLY A 164 -0.79 -2.78 -15.11
N GLU A 165 -0.18 -2.65 -13.90
CA GLU A 165 -0.90 -2.64 -12.62
C GLU A 165 -1.07 -1.22 -12.09
N THR A 166 -2.17 -0.96 -11.39
CA THR A 166 -2.38 0.31 -10.67
C THR A 166 -1.25 0.56 -9.68
N GLY A 167 -0.77 1.80 -9.61
CA GLY A 167 0.22 2.22 -8.62
C GLY A 167 -0.33 2.22 -7.19
N TYR A 168 0.54 2.48 -6.21
CA TYR A 168 0.19 2.51 -4.78
C TYR A 168 0.98 3.57 -4.01
N PHE A 169 1.69 4.47 -4.71
CA PHE A 169 2.58 5.44 -4.06
C PHE A 169 1.84 6.66 -3.50
N ASP A 170 0.77 7.14 -4.16
CA ASP A 170 -0.07 8.23 -3.63
C ASP A 170 -1.05 7.70 -2.57
N THR A 171 -0.49 7.11 -1.50
CA THR A 171 -1.22 6.50 -0.39
C THR A 171 -0.60 6.83 0.95
N ARG A 172 -1.32 6.51 2.03
CA ARG A 172 -0.88 6.71 3.40
C ARG A 172 -0.95 5.42 4.20
N ILE A 173 -0.16 5.36 5.25
CA ILE A 173 -0.22 4.30 6.26
C ILE A 173 -0.58 4.95 7.59
N ILE A 174 -1.68 4.50 8.21
CA ILE A 174 -2.00 4.80 9.60
C ILE A 174 -1.52 3.65 10.47
N TYR A 175 -0.99 3.97 11.65
CA TYR A 175 -0.45 2.98 12.57
C TYR A 175 -0.55 3.47 14.01
N VAL A 176 -0.30 2.58 14.94
CA VAL A 176 -0.14 2.91 16.36
C VAL A 176 1.33 3.20 16.62
N SER A 177 1.64 4.47 16.86
CA SER A 177 2.96 4.93 17.34
C SER A 177 3.08 4.61 18.83
N GLU A 178 4.20 4.03 19.23
CA GLU A 178 4.43 3.57 20.60
C GLU A 178 5.72 4.16 21.17
N THR A 179 5.64 4.71 22.37
CA THR A 179 6.78 5.28 23.11
C THR A 179 6.77 4.86 24.58
N GLY A 180 7.90 4.98 25.26
CA GLY A 180 8.03 4.63 26.67
C GLY A 180 8.34 3.14 26.90
N PRO A 181 8.59 2.74 28.16
CA PRO A 181 8.91 1.36 28.50
C PRO A 181 7.73 0.42 28.27
N ARG A 182 8.00 -0.87 28.04
CA ARG A 182 6.98 -1.89 27.72
C ARG A 182 5.82 -1.93 28.73
N THR A 183 6.10 -1.66 30.00
CA THR A 183 5.09 -1.68 31.08
C THR A 183 4.24 -0.42 31.15
N GLN A 184 4.62 0.66 30.45
CA GLN A 184 3.93 1.96 30.44
C GLN A 184 3.97 2.58 29.05
N ARG A 185 3.55 1.83 28.04
CA ARG A 185 3.53 2.30 26.65
C ARG A 185 2.49 3.42 26.47
N VAL A 186 2.96 4.54 25.92
CA VAL A 186 2.07 5.58 25.40
C VAL A 186 1.82 5.27 23.94
N LYS A 187 0.56 5.10 23.57
CA LYS A 187 0.11 4.76 22.23
C LYS A 187 -0.65 5.93 21.60
N LYS A 188 -0.28 6.30 20.37
CA LYS A 188 -0.92 7.36 19.60
C LYS A 188 -1.24 6.87 18.20
N LEU A 189 -2.35 7.31 17.63
CA LEU A 189 -2.54 7.18 16.20
C LEU A 189 -1.59 8.11 15.48
N ALA A 190 -0.86 7.58 14.52
CA ALA A 190 0.02 8.32 13.63
C ALA A 190 -0.30 7.94 12.17
N ILE A 191 -0.14 8.89 11.27
CA ILE A 191 -0.30 8.72 9.83
C ILE A 191 0.96 9.23 9.13
N MET A 192 1.37 8.55 8.07
CA MET A 192 2.53 8.91 7.25
C MET A 192 2.25 8.58 5.77
N ASP A 193 3.04 9.16 4.86
CA ASP A 193 3.09 8.70 3.48
C ASP A 193 3.61 7.25 3.44
N GLN A 194 3.34 6.53 2.37
CA GLN A 194 3.69 5.11 2.28
C GLN A 194 5.22 4.84 2.38
N ASP A 195 6.04 5.86 2.20
CA ASP A 195 7.50 5.79 2.27
C ASP A 195 8.09 6.22 3.63
N GLY A 196 7.23 6.46 4.64
CA GLY A 196 7.61 6.81 6.01
C GLY A 196 7.72 8.30 6.31
N GLU A 197 7.57 9.15 5.31
CA GLU A 197 7.67 10.61 5.45
C GLU A 197 6.35 11.26 5.85
N ASN A 198 6.39 12.56 6.16
CA ASN A 198 5.22 13.37 6.52
C ASN A 198 4.40 12.82 7.70
N THR A 199 5.06 12.18 8.66
CA THR A 199 4.40 11.63 9.86
C THR A 199 3.68 12.71 10.65
N LYS A 200 2.39 12.47 10.95
CA LYS A 200 1.55 13.32 11.81
C LYS A 200 0.89 12.47 12.88
N TYR A 201 0.81 12.99 14.10
CA TYR A 201 0.08 12.37 15.19
C TYR A 201 -1.37 12.85 15.22
N LEU A 202 -2.31 11.91 15.24
CA LEU A 202 -3.75 12.16 15.18
C LEU A 202 -4.40 12.18 16.57
N THR A 203 -3.73 11.61 17.59
CA THR A 203 -4.18 11.57 18.98
C THR A 203 -3.08 12.00 19.94
N LEU A 204 -3.47 12.42 21.15
CA LEU A 204 -2.53 12.98 22.14
C LEU A 204 -1.78 11.89 22.95
N GLY A 205 -2.30 10.65 23.02
CA GLY A 205 -1.72 9.56 23.81
C GLY A 205 -2.22 9.51 25.25
N ASN A 206 -3.30 10.20 25.58
CA ASN A 206 -3.94 10.14 26.89
C ASN A 206 -4.75 8.86 27.11
N GLU A 207 -5.02 8.13 26.03
CA GLU A 207 -5.82 6.94 26.00
C GLU A 207 -5.15 5.84 25.18
N LEU A 208 -5.38 4.60 25.56
CA LEU A 208 -4.93 3.47 24.76
C LEU A 208 -5.71 3.44 23.44
N VAL A 209 -5.00 3.47 22.32
CA VAL A 209 -5.55 3.36 20.96
C VAL A 209 -5.01 2.11 20.27
N LEU A 210 -5.86 1.41 19.50
CA LEU A 210 -5.54 0.14 18.85
C LEU A 210 -6.26 0.02 17.51
N THR A 211 -5.73 -0.83 16.65
CA THR A 211 -6.35 -1.35 15.42
C THR A 211 -6.98 -0.30 14.51
N PRO A 212 -6.26 0.78 14.13
CA PRO A 212 -6.80 1.74 13.18
C PRO A 212 -7.02 1.10 11.81
N ARG A 213 -8.12 1.48 11.12
CA ARG A 213 -8.43 1.00 9.76
C ARG A 213 -9.02 2.13 8.93
N PHE A 214 -8.49 2.27 7.71
CA PHE A 214 -9.04 3.22 6.74
C PHE A 214 -10.38 2.78 6.18
N ASN A 215 -11.24 3.76 5.94
CA ASN A 215 -12.37 3.61 5.06
C ASN A 215 -11.86 3.53 3.60
N PRO A 216 -12.31 2.56 2.79
CA PRO A 216 -11.82 2.40 1.43
C PRO A 216 -12.25 3.51 0.46
N THR A 217 -13.26 4.31 0.80
CA THR A 217 -13.88 5.29 -0.13
C THR A 217 -13.68 6.76 0.26
N ASN A 218 -13.24 7.04 1.49
CA ASN A 218 -13.05 8.40 2.00
C ASN A 218 -11.94 8.47 3.05
N GLN A 219 -11.74 9.63 3.68
CA GLN A 219 -10.69 9.89 4.66
C GLN A 219 -11.11 9.58 6.13
N LEU A 220 -12.11 8.73 6.31
CA LEU A 220 -12.48 8.24 7.63
C LEU A 220 -11.58 7.09 8.07
N VAL A 221 -11.31 7.04 9.35
CA VAL A 221 -10.59 5.97 10.02
C VAL A 221 -11.43 5.46 11.18
N THR A 222 -11.60 4.15 11.29
CA THR A 222 -12.11 3.52 12.51
C THR A 222 -10.95 3.03 13.36
N TYR A 223 -11.07 3.15 14.66
CA TYR A 223 -10.10 2.63 15.61
C TYR A 223 -10.76 2.30 16.94
N MET A 224 -10.09 1.53 17.78
CA MET A 224 -10.52 1.25 19.14
C MET A 224 -9.75 2.14 20.11
N SER A 225 -10.46 2.72 21.09
CA SER A 225 -9.85 3.45 22.20
C SER A 225 -10.49 3.09 23.52
N TYR A 226 -9.70 3.15 24.59
CA TYR A 226 -10.11 2.90 25.97
C TYR A 226 -10.36 4.23 26.69
N PHE A 227 -11.52 4.82 26.44
CA PHE A 227 -11.94 6.02 27.16
C PHE A 227 -12.53 5.64 28.52
N ARG A 228 -11.97 6.16 29.60
CA ARG A 228 -12.38 5.83 30.99
C ARG A 228 -12.38 4.32 31.25
N ASN A 229 -11.38 3.60 30.75
CA ASN A 229 -11.23 2.14 30.84
C ASN A 229 -12.33 1.32 30.16
N LEU A 230 -13.15 1.94 29.31
CA LEU A 230 -14.16 1.25 28.50
C LEU A 230 -13.70 1.23 27.04
N PRO A 231 -13.54 0.03 26.44
CA PRO A 231 -13.20 -0.08 25.02
C PRO A 231 -14.39 0.39 24.17
N ARG A 232 -14.12 1.28 23.23
CA ARG A 232 -15.11 1.80 22.28
C ARG A 232 -14.51 1.92 20.91
N VAL A 233 -15.35 1.76 19.90
CA VAL A 233 -15.01 2.06 18.51
C VAL A 233 -15.27 3.54 18.24
N TYR A 234 -14.30 4.17 17.62
CA TYR A 234 -14.34 5.56 17.18
C TYR A 234 -14.26 5.65 15.67
N LEU A 235 -14.89 6.67 15.10
CA LEU A 235 -14.59 7.20 13.77
C LEU A 235 -13.81 8.50 13.92
N LEU A 236 -12.77 8.65 13.14
CA LEU A 236 -11.97 9.86 13.03
C LEU A 236 -11.96 10.29 11.57
N ASP A 237 -12.38 11.51 11.30
CA ASP A 237 -12.14 12.18 10.01
C ASP A 237 -10.76 12.81 10.04
N ILE A 238 -9.87 12.35 9.17
CA ILE A 238 -8.46 12.78 9.15
C ILE A 238 -8.31 14.24 8.70
N GLU A 239 -9.23 14.73 7.86
CA GLU A 239 -9.15 16.08 7.30
C GLU A 239 -9.63 17.13 8.31
N THR A 240 -10.70 16.84 9.01
CA THR A 240 -11.31 17.76 9.99
C THR A 240 -10.82 17.55 11.42
N GLY A 241 -10.29 16.36 11.73
CA GLY A 241 -9.92 15.94 13.09
C GLY A 241 -11.13 15.63 13.99
N ILE A 242 -12.36 15.62 13.44
CA ILE A 242 -13.56 15.31 14.19
C ILE A 242 -13.58 13.82 14.53
N GLN A 243 -13.88 13.54 15.81
CA GLN A 243 -13.99 12.16 16.33
C GLN A 243 -15.41 11.94 16.87
N GLU A 244 -15.96 10.77 16.57
CA GLU A 244 -17.23 10.33 17.12
C GLU A 244 -17.18 8.88 17.61
N VAL A 245 -17.97 8.57 18.66
CA VAL A 245 -18.12 7.20 19.15
C VAL A 245 -19.13 6.46 18.29
N VAL A 246 -18.72 5.31 17.78
CA VAL A 246 -19.57 4.44 16.97
C VAL A 246 -20.24 3.42 17.89
N GLY A 247 -21.42 3.76 18.38
CA GLY A 247 -22.23 2.87 19.20
C GLY A 247 -21.78 2.73 20.67
N ASN A 248 -22.71 2.42 21.53
CA ASN A 248 -22.48 2.10 22.94
C ASN A 248 -22.74 0.62 23.14
N PHE A 249 -21.76 -0.20 22.87
CA PHE A 249 -21.88 -1.66 23.02
C PHE A 249 -21.60 -2.06 24.48
N PRO A 250 -22.43 -2.88 25.12
CA PRO A 250 -22.26 -3.26 26.51
C PRO A 250 -21.18 -4.32 26.77
N GLY A 251 -20.26 -4.54 25.85
CA GLY A 251 -19.17 -5.50 25.93
C GLY A 251 -17.91 -5.00 25.23
N MET A 252 -16.94 -5.90 25.01
CA MET A 252 -15.67 -5.55 24.39
C MET A 252 -15.75 -5.74 22.87
N THR A 253 -15.52 -4.65 22.12
CA THR A 253 -15.52 -4.65 20.65
C THR A 253 -14.09 -4.70 20.13
N PHE A 254 -13.83 -5.51 19.10
CA PHE A 254 -12.49 -5.70 18.54
C PHE A 254 -12.46 -5.56 17.03
N ALA A 255 -11.28 -5.17 16.52
CA ALA A 255 -10.89 -5.21 15.11
C ALA A 255 -11.96 -4.66 14.14
N PRO A 256 -12.47 -3.44 14.37
CA PRO A 256 -13.45 -2.85 13.46
C PRO A 256 -12.83 -2.66 12.07
N ARG A 257 -13.59 -2.98 11.00
CA ARG A 257 -13.23 -2.76 9.60
C ARG A 257 -14.42 -2.23 8.82
N PHE A 258 -14.17 -1.46 7.78
CA PHE A 258 -15.24 -1.00 6.89
C PHE A 258 -15.66 -2.06 5.87
N SER A 259 -16.90 -1.96 5.42
CA SER A 259 -17.35 -2.61 4.19
C SER A 259 -16.68 -1.96 2.96
N PRO A 260 -16.62 -2.64 1.80
CA PRO A 260 -15.98 -2.09 0.60
C PRO A 260 -16.59 -0.78 0.08
N ASP A 261 -17.88 -0.56 0.32
CA ASP A 261 -18.57 0.69 -0.01
C ASP A 261 -18.40 1.79 1.06
N GLY A 262 -17.71 1.47 2.17
CA GLY A 262 -17.47 2.39 3.27
C GLY A 262 -18.67 2.76 4.14
N LYS A 263 -19.83 2.11 3.93
CA LYS A 263 -21.10 2.47 4.60
C LYS A 263 -21.36 1.67 5.87
N LYS A 264 -20.74 0.51 6.03
CA LYS A 264 -20.90 -0.35 7.21
C LYS A 264 -19.54 -0.56 7.89
N ILE A 265 -19.60 -0.89 9.19
CA ILE A 265 -18.48 -1.42 9.94
C ILE A 265 -18.82 -2.86 10.31
N ILE A 266 -17.85 -3.76 10.16
CA ILE A 266 -17.86 -5.11 10.66
C ILE A 266 -16.89 -5.21 11.84
N MET A 267 -17.24 -5.91 12.89
CA MET A 267 -16.45 -6.00 14.12
C MET A 267 -16.76 -7.28 14.88
N SER A 268 -15.87 -7.65 15.78
CA SER A 268 -16.11 -8.70 16.76
C SER A 268 -16.59 -8.07 18.05
N PHE A 269 -17.59 -8.67 18.67
CA PHE A 269 -18.13 -8.21 19.92
C PHE A 269 -18.17 -9.36 20.94
N ALA A 270 -17.42 -9.20 22.04
CA ALA A 270 -17.36 -10.18 23.12
C ALA A 270 -18.36 -9.84 24.23
N LYS A 271 -19.22 -10.80 24.52
CA LYS A 271 -20.23 -10.71 25.59
C LYS A 271 -20.40 -12.08 26.23
N ASP A 272 -20.51 -12.11 27.55
CA ASP A 272 -20.84 -13.31 28.35
C ASP A 272 -19.90 -14.52 28.08
N GLY A 273 -18.64 -14.25 27.80
CA GLY A 273 -17.61 -15.27 27.53
C GLY A 273 -17.55 -15.80 26.08
N ASN A 274 -18.43 -15.32 25.21
CA ASN A 274 -18.41 -15.61 23.77
C ASN A 274 -18.05 -14.37 22.94
N SER A 275 -17.61 -14.57 21.71
CA SER A 275 -17.33 -13.50 20.74
C SER A 275 -17.96 -13.83 19.40
N ASP A 276 -18.82 -12.95 18.95
CA ASP A 276 -19.52 -13.05 17.67
C ASP A 276 -19.18 -11.88 16.73
N ILE A 277 -19.48 -12.07 15.45
CA ILE A 277 -19.31 -11.05 14.41
C ILE A 277 -20.60 -10.26 14.26
N TYR A 278 -20.47 -8.94 14.23
CA TYR A 278 -21.55 -8.00 14.03
C TYR A 278 -21.23 -7.03 12.91
N THR A 279 -22.24 -6.55 12.22
CA THR A 279 -22.16 -5.39 11.33
C THR A 279 -22.96 -4.24 11.90
N MET A 280 -22.54 -3.02 11.58
CA MET A 280 -23.30 -1.80 11.88
C MET A 280 -23.33 -0.90 10.66
N ASP A 281 -24.48 -0.47 10.28
CA ASP A 281 -24.69 0.57 9.27
C ASP A 281 -24.36 1.95 9.87
N LEU A 282 -23.53 2.73 9.20
CA LEU A 282 -23.01 4.01 9.73
C LEU A 282 -24.01 5.14 9.69
N GLU A 283 -25.00 5.09 8.80
CA GLU A 283 -26.04 6.11 8.69
C GLU A 283 -27.17 5.85 9.69
N SER A 284 -27.76 4.65 9.62
CA SER A 284 -28.90 4.27 10.47
C SER A 284 -28.51 3.84 11.88
N ARG A 285 -27.22 3.51 12.12
CA ARG A 285 -26.69 2.94 13.37
C ARG A 285 -27.30 1.58 13.76
N LEU A 286 -27.98 0.93 12.82
CA LEU A 286 -28.52 -0.41 13.04
C LEU A 286 -27.39 -1.44 13.13
N VAL A 287 -27.49 -2.30 14.14
CA VAL A 287 -26.52 -3.37 14.41
C VAL A 287 -27.19 -4.71 14.14
N GLU A 288 -26.50 -5.53 13.34
CA GLU A 288 -26.93 -6.88 12.99
C GLU A 288 -25.89 -7.89 13.50
N LYS A 289 -26.34 -8.93 14.18
CA LYS A 289 -25.52 -10.08 14.56
C LYS A 289 -25.38 -11.01 13.34
N ILE A 290 -24.15 -11.37 12.97
CA ILE A 290 -23.86 -12.16 11.77
C ILE A 290 -23.54 -13.61 12.13
N THR A 291 -22.87 -13.88 13.26
CA THR A 291 -22.61 -15.26 13.74
C THR A 291 -23.30 -15.52 15.07
N GLU A 292 -23.74 -16.77 15.27
CA GLU A 292 -24.46 -17.22 16.47
C GLU A 292 -23.92 -18.55 17.03
N ASP A 293 -22.67 -18.88 16.70
CA ASP A 293 -22.00 -20.08 17.19
C ASP A 293 -21.50 -19.89 18.63
N SER A 294 -21.31 -20.98 19.37
CA SER A 294 -20.71 -20.94 20.71
C SER A 294 -19.19 -20.73 20.68
N SER A 295 -18.61 -20.66 19.50
CA SER A 295 -17.19 -20.46 19.25
C SER A 295 -16.80 -18.99 19.32
N ILE A 296 -15.52 -18.74 19.52
CA ILE A 296 -14.94 -17.39 19.50
C ILE A 296 -14.68 -16.97 18.07
N ASP A 297 -15.58 -16.17 17.49
CA ASP A 297 -15.47 -15.62 16.16
C ASP A 297 -14.89 -14.21 16.20
N THR A 298 -13.74 -13.99 15.50
CA THR A 298 -13.00 -12.72 15.58
C THR A 298 -12.39 -12.29 14.25
N SER A 299 -11.89 -11.04 14.23
CA SER A 299 -11.10 -10.47 13.12
C SER A 299 -11.76 -10.58 11.74
N PRO A 300 -13.01 -10.17 11.58
CA PRO A 300 -13.72 -10.26 10.31
C PRO A 300 -13.14 -9.29 9.26
N SER A 301 -13.22 -9.69 7.97
CA SER A 301 -12.88 -8.84 6.83
C SER A 301 -13.78 -9.18 5.65
N PHE A 302 -14.40 -8.18 5.05
CA PHE A 302 -15.19 -8.35 3.82
C PHE A 302 -14.32 -8.70 2.61
N SER A 303 -14.89 -9.47 1.68
CA SER A 303 -14.38 -9.54 0.31
C SER A 303 -14.60 -8.19 -0.40
N PRO A 304 -13.79 -7.84 -1.44
CA PRO A 304 -13.88 -6.53 -2.10
C PRO A 304 -15.22 -6.30 -2.84
N ASP A 305 -15.96 -7.37 -3.16
CA ASP A 305 -17.30 -7.29 -3.73
C ASP A 305 -18.43 -7.26 -2.66
N GLY A 306 -18.06 -7.32 -1.37
CA GLY A 306 -18.98 -7.28 -0.24
C GLY A 306 -19.83 -8.53 -0.03
N LYS A 307 -19.65 -9.59 -0.85
CA LYS A 307 -20.52 -10.80 -0.79
C LYS A 307 -20.10 -11.81 0.24
N TYR A 308 -18.83 -11.80 0.65
CA TYR A 308 -18.27 -12.75 1.60
C TYR A 308 -17.54 -12.03 2.73
N ILE A 309 -17.36 -12.77 3.82
CA ILE A 309 -16.58 -12.38 5.01
C ILE A 309 -15.59 -13.50 5.29
N CYS A 310 -14.31 -13.19 5.49
CA CYS A 310 -13.37 -14.10 6.12
C CYS A 310 -13.18 -13.71 7.59
N PHE A 311 -12.97 -14.68 8.46
CA PHE A 311 -12.86 -14.48 9.90
C PHE A 311 -12.11 -15.61 10.59
N ASN A 312 -11.69 -15.38 11.82
CA ASN A 312 -11.16 -16.42 12.71
C ASN A 312 -12.26 -17.08 13.51
N SER A 313 -12.12 -18.39 13.72
CA SER A 313 -12.98 -19.14 14.62
C SER A 313 -12.24 -20.33 15.24
N ASP A 314 -12.54 -20.65 16.48
CA ASP A 314 -12.04 -21.83 17.18
C ASP A 314 -13.01 -23.03 17.17
N ARG A 315 -14.09 -22.97 16.38
CA ARG A 315 -15.14 -24.02 16.26
C ARG A 315 -14.62 -25.40 15.87
N SER A 316 -13.38 -25.50 15.42
CA SER A 316 -12.70 -26.78 15.14
C SER A 316 -11.59 -27.11 16.16
N GLY A 317 -11.62 -26.49 17.33
CA GLY A 317 -10.68 -26.69 18.45
C GLY A 317 -9.58 -25.67 18.54
N LEU A 318 -8.85 -25.39 17.45
CA LEU A 318 -7.85 -24.32 17.35
C LEU A 318 -8.36 -23.22 16.43
N GLN A 319 -7.88 -22.00 16.63
CA GLN A 319 -8.24 -20.88 15.76
C GLN A 319 -7.79 -21.13 14.32
N GLN A 320 -8.75 -21.07 13.41
CA GLN A 320 -8.62 -21.29 11.98
C GLN A 320 -9.32 -20.18 11.20
N ILE A 321 -9.04 -20.08 9.91
CA ILE A 321 -9.71 -19.13 9.03
C ILE A 321 -10.94 -19.79 8.41
N TYR A 322 -12.04 -19.07 8.47
CA TYR A 322 -13.31 -19.43 7.86
C TYR A 322 -13.77 -18.35 6.89
N THR A 323 -14.61 -18.74 5.95
CA THR A 323 -15.37 -17.82 5.10
C THR A 323 -16.87 -18.10 5.24
N MET A 324 -17.67 -17.08 5.03
CA MET A 324 -19.15 -17.16 4.99
C MET A 324 -19.68 -16.11 4.00
N ARG A 325 -20.94 -16.21 3.63
CA ARG A 325 -21.63 -15.11 2.94
C ARG A 325 -21.81 -13.92 3.90
N SER A 326 -21.99 -12.73 3.35
CA SER A 326 -22.18 -11.50 4.15
C SER A 326 -23.43 -11.50 5.02
N ASP A 327 -24.38 -12.40 4.74
CA ASP A 327 -25.57 -12.65 5.55
C ASP A 327 -25.36 -13.68 6.68
N GLY A 328 -24.13 -14.17 6.89
CA GLY A 328 -23.75 -15.17 7.91
C GLY A 328 -23.93 -16.63 7.47
N THR A 329 -24.51 -16.88 6.29
CA THR A 329 -24.75 -18.26 5.82
C THR A 329 -23.54 -18.88 5.16
N GLY A 330 -23.51 -20.21 5.05
CA GLY A 330 -22.49 -20.93 4.30
C GLY A 330 -21.10 -20.90 4.91
N VAL A 331 -21.01 -20.92 6.24
CA VAL A 331 -19.74 -20.96 6.98
C VAL A 331 -18.90 -22.17 6.56
N LYS A 332 -17.66 -21.92 6.11
CA LYS A 332 -16.74 -22.92 5.63
C LYS A 332 -15.33 -22.64 6.13
N ARG A 333 -14.68 -23.67 6.72
CA ARG A 333 -13.24 -23.60 7.04
C ARG A 333 -12.41 -23.61 5.76
N ILE A 334 -11.37 -22.76 5.69
CA ILE A 334 -10.46 -22.66 4.54
C ILE A 334 -8.99 -22.87 4.91
N SER A 335 -8.61 -22.86 6.19
CA SER A 335 -7.24 -23.16 6.64
C SER A 335 -7.18 -24.57 7.24
N PHE A 336 -6.22 -25.41 6.80
CA PHE A 336 -6.08 -26.81 7.21
C PHE A 336 -4.65 -27.19 7.64
N GLY A 337 -3.70 -26.25 7.56
CA GLY A 337 -2.32 -26.50 7.96
C GLY A 337 -2.15 -26.56 9.48
N ASN A 338 -1.02 -27.15 9.92
CA ASN A 338 -0.66 -27.17 11.33
C ASN A 338 -0.38 -25.76 11.84
N GLY A 339 -0.93 -25.41 13.01
CA GLY A 339 -0.74 -24.13 13.69
C GLY A 339 -2.05 -23.39 13.93
N ILE A 340 -1.90 -22.21 14.52
CA ILE A 340 -2.99 -21.28 14.81
C ILE A 340 -2.96 -20.20 13.74
N TYR A 341 -4.12 -19.90 13.17
CA TYR A 341 -4.27 -18.85 12.18
C TYR A 341 -5.00 -17.65 12.79
N GLY A 342 -4.60 -16.45 12.41
CA GLY A 342 -5.14 -15.21 12.96
C GLY A 342 -5.22 -14.07 11.94
N THR A 343 -5.96 -13.03 12.29
CA THR A 343 -6.04 -11.74 11.59
C THR A 343 -6.18 -11.84 10.06
N PRO A 344 -7.15 -12.62 9.53
CA PRO A 344 -7.33 -12.72 8.09
C PRO A 344 -7.77 -11.39 7.49
N VAL A 345 -7.22 -11.04 6.33
CA VAL A 345 -7.59 -9.83 5.58
C VAL A 345 -7.71 -10.16 4.10
N TRP A 346 -8.88 -9.90 3.53
CA TRP A 346 -9.12 -10.13 2.12
C TRP A 346 -8.36 -9.14 1.24
N SER A 347 -7.72 -9.64 0.18
CA SER A 347 -7.04 -8.81 -0.82
C SER A 347 -8.03 -7.91 -1.56
N PRO A 348 -7.69 -6.65 -1.87
CA PRO A 348 -8.52 -5.79 -2.71
C PRO A 348 -8.75 -6.34 -4.12
N ARG A 349 -7.93 -7.31 -4.58
CA ARG A 349 -8.13 -8.04 -5.85
C ARG A 349 -9.17 -9.16 -5.73
N GLY A 350 -9.51 -9.60 -4.52
CA GLY A 350 -10.48 -10.68 -4.26
C GLY A 350 -9.91 -12.10 -4.39
N ASP A 351 -8.71 -12.27 -4.83
CA ASP A 351 -8.06 -13.55 -5.15
C ASP A 351 -7.41 -14.21 -3.94
N LEU A 352 -6.86 -13.41 -3.00
CA LEU A 352 -6.08 -13.88 -1.87
C LEU A 352 -6.65 -13.39 -0.52
N ILE A 353 -6.34 -14.14 0.53
CA ILE A 353 -6.51 -13.76 1.93
C ILE A 353 -5.12 -13.78 2.57
N ALA A 354 -4.69 -12.64 3.14
CA ALA A 354 -3.50 -12.56 3.98
C ALA A 354 -3.85 -12.93 5.41
N PHE A 355 -2.91 -13.51 6.14
CA PHE A 355 -3.13 -13.96 7.52
C PHE A 355 -1.83 -13.98 8.32
N THR A 356 -1.99 -13.97 9.64
CA THR A 356 -0.93 -14.34 10.59
C THR A 356 -1.06 -15.83 10.92
N LYS A 357 0.04 -16.56 10.97
CA LYS A 357 0.09 -17.96 11.41
C LYS A 357 1.12 -18.12 12.52
N MET A 358 0.74 -18.82 13.58
CA MET A 358 1.66 -19.23 14.65
C MET A 358 1.87 -20.74 14.58
N ARG A 359 3.14 -21.17 14.50
CA ARG A 359 3.52 -22.57 14.48
C ARG A 359 4.88 -22.78 15.15
N ALA A 360 4.98 -23.74 16.06
CA ALA A 360 6.23 -24.08 16.76
C ALA A 360 6.95 -22.85 17.39
N GLY A 361 6.19 -21.93 17.99
CA GLY A 361 6.72 -20.74 18.66
C GLY A 361 7.22 -19.63 17.73
N LYS A 362 6.94 -19.74 16.43
CA LYS A 362 7.26 -18.73 15.41
C LYS A 362 5.99 -18.19 14.77
N PHE A 363 6.08 -16.96 14.31
CA PHE A 363 5.00 -16.25 13.61
C PHE A 363 5.36 -16.07 12.15
N TYR A 364 4.35 -16.17 11.30
CA TYR A 364 4.44 -16.06 9.85
C TYR A 364 3.38 -15.10 9.35
N ILE A 365 3.73 -14.27 8.37
CA ILE A 365 2.76 -13.63 7.49
C ILE A 365 2.62 -14.53 6.26
N GLY A 366 1.41 -14.89 5.92
CA GLY A 366 1.11 -15.78 4.80
C GLY A 366 -0.05 -15.29 3.96
N VAL A 367 -0.21 -15.91 2.80
CA VAL A 367 -1.34 -15.71 1.90
C VAL A 367 -1.88 -17.06 1.43
N MET A 368 -3.18 -17.14 1.19
CA MET A 368 -3.84 -18.28 0.54
C MET A 368 -4.92 -17.77 -0.41
N ARG A 369 -5.35 -18.59 -1.35
CA ARG A 369 -6.53 -18.27 -2.16
C ARG A 369 -7.78 -18.23 -1.29
N SER A 370 -8.81 -17.53 -1.77
CA SER A 370 -10.09 -17.40 -1.04
C SER A 370 -10.81 -18.74 -0.82
N ASP A 371 -10.47 -19.78 -1.55
CA ASP A 371 -10.95 -21.16 -1.34
C ASP A 371 -10.10 -21.98 -0.36
N GLY A 372 -9.00 -21.42 0.16
CA GLY A 372 -8.04 -22.03 1.08
C GLY A 372 -6.88 -22.77 0.40
N THR A 373 -6.85 -22.86 -0.93
CA THR A 373 -5.76 -23.49 -1.65
C THR A 373 -4.54 -22.57 -1.80
N GLY A 374 -3.38 -23.14 -2.12
CA GLY A 374 -2.18 -22.37 -2.45
C GLY A 374 -1.62 -21.54 -1.28
N GLU A 375 -1.74 -22.05 -0.04
CA GLU A 375 -1.10 -21.42 1.12
C GLU A 375 0.40 -21.25 0.89
N ARG A 376 0.88 -20.01 1.12
CA ARG A 376 2.29 -19.66 1.11
C ARG A 376 2.60 -18.83 2.33
N LEU A 377 3.67 -19.18 3.03
CA LEU A 377 4.23 -18.39 4.13
C LEU A 377 5.31 -17.48 3.51
N LEU A 378 5.10 -16.18 3.59
CA LEU A 378 5.96 -15.18 2.95
C LEU A 378 7.16 -14.82 3.82
N THR A 379 6.98 -14.81 5.14
CA THR A 379 8.00 -14.39 6.11
C THR A 379 7.87 -15.18 7.41
N GLU A 380 8.99 -15.33 8.15
CA GLU A 380 9.07 -16.00 9.44
C GLU A 380 9.79 -15.09 10.44
N ASN A 381 9.25 -14.93 11.65
CA ASN A 381 9.91 -14.19 12.72
C ASN A 381 9.52 -14.67 14.12
N TYR A 382 10.16 -14.11 15.15
CA TYR A 382 9.80 -14.32 16.56
C TYR A 382 8.38 -13.86 16.86
N TYR A 383 8.03 -12.66 16.46
CA TYR A 383 6.66 -12.11 16.54
C TYR A 383 6.42 -11.15 15.37
N GLN A 384 5.35 -11.36 14.66
CA GLN A 384 4.86 -10.49 13.59
C GLN A 384 3.37 -10.73 13.37
N GLU A 385 2.62 -9.66 13.07
CA GLU A 385 1.17 -9.74 13.02
C GLU A 385 0.54 -8.59 12.22
N ALA A 386 -0.80 -8.65 12.10
CA ALA A 386 -1.68 -7.62 11.56
C ALA A 386 -1.35 -7.19 10.12
N PRO A 387 -1.38 -8.12 9.14
CA PRO A 387 -1.16 -7.75 7.75
C PRO A 387 -2.25 -6.80 7.24
N SER A 388 -1.84 -5.83 6.42
CA SER A 388 -2.72 -4.93 5.68
C SER A 388 -2.23 -4.79 4.25
N TRP A 389 -3.15 -4.83 3.29
CA TRP A 389 -2.84 -4.78 1.88
C TRP A 389 -2.59 -3.36 1.38
N SER A 390 -1.65 -3.19 0.44
CA SER A 390 -1.63 -2.03 -0.46
C SER A 390 -2.89 -2.03 -1.35
N PRO A 391 -3.36 -0.87 -1.83
CA PRO A 391 -4.64 -0.79 -2.57
C PRO A 391 -4.64 -1.59 -3.87
N ASN A 392 -3.49 -1.84 -4.47
CA ASN A 392 -3.37 -2.68 -5.65
C ASN A 392 -3.20 -4.19 -5.34
N GLY A 393 -3.22 -4.58 -4.05
CA GLY A 393 -3.08 -5.98 -3.64
C GLY A 393 -1.73 -6.62 -3.93
N ARG A 394 -0.67 -5.80 -4.13
CA ARG A 394 0.69 -6.28 -4.43
C ARG A 394 1.55 -6.43 -3.20
N LEU A 395 1.41 -5.55 -2.23
CA LEU A 395 2.24 -5.50 -1.03
C LEU A 395 1.40 -5.75 0.21
N LEU A 396 2.04 -6.30 1.23
CA LEU A 396 1.54 -6.36 2.59
C LEU A 396 2.40 -5.48 3.49
N VAL A 397 1.77 -4.69 4.35
CA VAL A 397 2.41 -4.06 5.51
C VAL A 397 1.97 -4.79 6.77
N PHE A 398 2.89 -5.00 7.71
CA PHE A 398 2.66 -5.67 8.98
C PHE A 398 3.66 -5.15 10.00
N TYR A 399 3.53 -5.53 11.29
CA TYR A 399 4.53 -5.15 12.27
C TYR A 399 5.27 -6.37 12.83
N ARG A 400 6.49 -6.12 13.32
CA ARG A 400 7.36 -7.06 14.00
C ARG A 400 7.82 -6.52 15.33
N GLU A 401 7.92 -7.42 16.31
CA GLU A 401 8.57 -7.13 17.57
C GLU A 401 9.90 -7.88 17.68
N THR A 402 10.89 -7.23 18.28
CA THR A 402 12.12 -7.89 18.66
C THR A 402 11.93 -8.69 19.95
N LYS A 403 12.67 -9.79 20.08
CA LYS A 403 12.70 -10.57 21.32
C LYS A 403 13.39 -9.76 22.40
N THR A 404 12.71 -9.56 23.54
CA THR A 404 13.32 -8.96 24.72
C THR A 404 14.22 -9.96 25.45
N ASN A 405 15.23 -9.46 26.18
CA ASN A 405 15.96 -10.25 27.16
C ASN A 405 15.05 -10.57 28.39
N LYS A 406 15.58 -11.29 29.38
CA LYS A 406 14.83 -11.65 30.60
C LYS A 406 14.39 -10.42 31.42
N ASP A 407 15.06 -9.30 31.29
CA ASP A 407 14.81 -8.04 31.98
C ASP A 407 13.84 -7.14 31.19
N GLY A 408 13.36 -7.59 30.02
CA GLY A 408 12.45 -6.85 29.15
C GLY A 408 13.11 -5.81 28.26
N GLU A 409 14.45 -5.77 28.24
CA GLU A 409 15.20 -4.85 27.38
C GLU A 409 15.30 -5.36 25.93
N GLY A 410 15.58 -4.45 25.01
CA GLY A 410 15.72 -4.75 23.59
C GLY A 410 14.37 -4.85 22.86
N PHE A 411 13.26 -4.45 23.51
CA PHE A 411 11.96 -4.36 22.83
C PHE A 411 11.98 -3.27 21.76
N SER A 412 11.57 -3.64 20.57
CA SER A 412 11.29 -2.70 19.49
C SER A 412 10.18 -3.28 18.63
N ALA A 413 9.24 -2.46 18.25
CA ALA A 413 8.18 -2.79 17.29
C ALA A 413 8.34 -1.92 16.04
N LYS A 414 8.43 -2.55 14.86
CA LYS A 414 8.67 -1.86 13.59
C LYS A 414 7.70 -2.33 12.52
N LEU A 415 7.38 -1.42 11.60
CA LEU A 415 6.59 -1.76 10.42
C LEU A 415 7.50 -2.35 9.35
N TRP A 416 7.00 -3.37 8.70
CA TRP A 416 7.66 -4.07 7.60
C TRP A 416 6.71 -4.19 6.42
N SER A 417 7.25 -4.21 5.22
CA SER A 417 6.49 -4.52 4.01
C SER A 417 7.13 -5.67 3.25
N ILE A 418 6.30 -6.44 2.53
CA ILE A 418 6.74 -7.56 1.69
C ILE A 418 5.85 -7.65 0.44
N ASP A 419 6.45 -8.01 -0.69
CA ASP A 419 5.72 -8.34 -1.90
C ASP A 419 5.03 -9.70 -1.77
N ILE A 420 3.86 -9.88 -2.40
CA ILE A 420 3.12 -11.15 -2.40
C ILE A 420 3.89 -12.33 -2.99
N THR A 421 4.97 -12.08 -3.71
CA THR A 421 5.90 -13.11 -4.19
C THR A 421 6.79 -13.66 -3.08
N GLY A 422 6.87 -13.00 -1.92
CA GLY A 422 7.77 -13.31 -0.81
C GLY A 422 9.15 -12.65 -0.93
N TYR A 423 9.36 -11.81 -1.92
CA TYR A 423 10.60 -11.04 -2.11
C TYR A 423 10.41 -9.59 -1.67
N ASN A 424 11.53 -8.84 -1.69
CA ASN A 424 11.56 -7.41 -1.39
C ASN A 424 10.98 -7.05 -0.02
N GLU A 425 11.31 -7.87 1.00
CA GLU A 425 10.99 -7.57 2.37
C GLU A 425 11.84 -6.42 2.88
N ARG A 426 11.20 -5.41 3.50
CA ARG A 426 11.91 -4.21 3.99
C ARG A 426 11.22 -3.60 5.21
N GLU A 427 12.02 -2.97 6.07
CA GLU A 427 11.52 -2.12 7.15
C GLU A 427 11.01 -0.78 6.58
N LEU A 428 9.86 -0.33 7.06
CA LEU A 428 9.36 1.03 6.85
C LEU A 428 9.85 1.91 8.00
N GLN A 429 10.50 3.01 7.63
CA GLN A 429 11.05 3.93 8.64
C GLN A 429 9.93 4.64 9.39
N THR A 430 9.93 4.51 10.71
CA THR A 430 9.01 5.20 11.62
C THR A 430 9.81 5.94 12.69
N GLN A 431 9.30 7.09 13.15
CA GLN A 431 9.99 7.92 14.16
C GLN A 431 10.05 7.24 15.54
N THR A 432 9.14 6.31 15.81
CA THR A 432 8.98 5.60 17.08
C THR A 432 8.82 4.11 16.82
N ASP A 433 8.64 3.31 17.88
CA ASP A 433 8.07 1.99 17.71
C ASP A 433 6.67 2.09 17.09
N ALA A 434 6.25 1.09 16.34
CA ALA A 434 5.03 1.13 15.55
C ALA A 434 4.36 -0.25 15.45
N SER A 435 3.04 -0.28 15.62
CA SER A 435 2.21 -1.49 15.51
C SER A 435 0.90 -1.23 14.76
N ASP A 436 0.13 -2.29 14.49
CA ASP A 436 -1.22 -2.25 13.92
C ASP A 436 -1.37 -1.40 12.64
N PRO A 437 -0.55 -1.58 11.61
CA PRO A 437 -0.64 -0.75 10.42
C PRO A 437 -1.92 -0.98 9.62
N SER A 438 -2.38 0.07 8.95
CA SER A 438 -3.42 -0.01 7.92
C SER A 438 -3.03 0.86 6.74
N TRP A 439 -3.08 0.30 5.54
CA TRP A 439 -2.81 0.99 4.29
C TRP A 439 -4.09 1.63 3.74
N SER A 440 -4.01 2.87 3.26
CA SER A 440 -5.15 3.57 2.66
C SER A 440 -5.40 3.09 1.23
N SER A 441 -6.60 3.41 0.70
CA SER A 441 -6.81 3.50 -0.75
C SER A 441 -5.94 4.63 -1.35
N LEU A 442 -5.86 4.68 -2.69
CA LEU A 442 -5.28 5.85 -3.38
C LEU A 442 -6.02 7.11 -2.95
N LEU A 443 -5.27 8.18 -2.73
CA LEU A 443 -5.86 9.46 -2.36
C LEU A 443 -6.69 10.00 -3.53
N SER A 444 -7.90 10.51 -3.24
CA SER A 444 -8.74 11.14 -4.25
C SER A 444 -8.03 12.34 -4.88
N LYS A 445 -8.26 12.53 -6.20
CA LYS A 445 -7.66 13.61 -7.00
C LYS A 445 -8.13 14.99 -6.54
#